data_9bb9e952163e2cdcd7049cfafa74a5aa
#
_entry.id   9bb9e952163e2cdcd7049cfafa74a5aa
#
_cell.length_a   1.000
_cell.length_b   1.000
_cell.length_c   1.000
_cell.angle_alpha   90.00
_cell.angle_beta   90.00
_cell.angle_gamma   90.00
#
_symmetry.space_group_name_H-M   'P 1'
#
loop_
_entity.id
_entity.type
_entity.pdbx_description
1 polymer ?
#
loop_
_entity_poly.entity_id
_entity_poly.type
_entity_poly.pdbx_seq_one_letter_code
_entity_poly.pdbx_strand_id
1 'polypeptide(L)'
;MSNTTPKMQRPRRKTKIAIFSTALLTQLVAQSAYAAPWEEKFYNPKPLEGDVMLPMPCEGSMVFRMVKTETHSPLEEKSIILGSDNSADQIAEHSTPNAIAGSFGDKSQGRYFLMAKYEVSQLQYQSVMNEQCPSANMKGRLPMIEVSWFDAVEFTRKYNEWLLKNAADKLPSEDGTKGFVRLPTNAEWEYAVRGGAAVSSSEFREPLFPMKDGAEKYVWSNKNANGKIQLTGQLEGNPLGLFDTLGNAAEMMFDAFKLNRLDHYHGQSGGVTVRGGSYLNSAESLTNAYRIERPLYHNGNADKAKDIGFRVAMVAPVLTSAQRIKDLKEEWAKLGRDDNKDDKHGAGSNVVGQLEKLAQDVQNQTIAKEQLEKELKKLNDTLRQANQARDEQRDSAIQASLRLGGFLCSNVVDLDNTYQNALSLAENIKQTCDGAPKEGLCAENQINNLNEKKLKAENALKFTLKYYADTLVDNATLYNASTIEKQVEITKQRLQNREKNNAAQFIQSYWEQLSQYNKDGKVDRDAWLKSCRQVK
;
A
#
# COMPACT_ATOMS: atom_id res chain seq x y z
N MET A 1 -35.62 -81.84 -39.45
CA MET A 1 -35.50 -82.89 -40.44
C MET A 1 -34.35 -82.58 -41.36
N SER A 2 -33.45 -83.52 -41.37
CA SER A 2 -32.52 -84.00 -42.41
C SER A 2 -31.32 -83.08 -42.70
N ASN A 3 -30.20 -83.36 -42.12
CA ASN A 3 -29.08 -84.26 -42.52
C ASN A 3 -28.66 -84.04 -43.97
N THR A 4 -27.38 -83.60 -44.19
CA THR A 4 -26.28 -84.51 -44.47
C THR A 4 -24.95 -83.78 -44.69
N THR A 5 -23.93 -84.19 -44.00
CA THR A 5 -22.47 -84.12 -44.33
C THR A 5 -22.13 -85.28 -45.32
N PRO A 6 -20.90 -85.52 -45.82
CA PRO A 6 -19.68 -84.73 -46.06
C PRO A 6 -19.03 -84.93 -47.44
N LYS A 7 -17.87 -84.29 -47.72
CA LYS A 7 -16.74 -85.01 -48.35
C LYS A 7 -15.44 -84.16 -48.41
N MET A 8 -14.44 -84.74 -47.82
CA MET A 8 -13.00 -84.40 -47.96
C MET A 8 -12.46 -84.49 -49.37
N GLN A 9 -11.57 -83.59 -49.79
CA GLN A 9 -10.48 -83.91 -50.71
C GLN A 9 -9.31 -82.89 -50.50
N ARG A 10 -8.13 -83.40 -50.17
CA ARG A 10 -6.80 -82.75 -50.24
C ARG A 10 -6.12 -83.23 -51.55
N PRO A 11 -4.90 -82.78 -51.96
CA PRO A 11 -4.27 -81.43 -51.93
C PRO A 11 -3.66 -81.07 -53.32
N ARG A 12 -3.33 -79.78 -53.49
CA ARG A 12 -2.24 -79.45 -54.46
C ARG A 12 -1.45 -78.25 -53.91
N ARG A 13 -0.16 -78.50 -53.64
CA ARG A 13 0.89 -77.52 -53.39
C ARG A 13 1.01 -76.57 -54.58
N LYS A 14 0.99 -75.29 -54.35
CA LYS A 14 1.59 -74.27 -55.22
C LYS A 14 2.33 -73.24 -54.31
N THR A 15 3.65 -73.22 -54.54
CA THR A 15 4.62 -72.25 -54.00
C THR A 15 4.17 -70.85 -54.34
N LYS A 16 3.97 -69.99 -53.30
CA LYS A 16 3.82 -68.58 -53.49
C LYS A 16 4.92 -67.82 -52.80
N ILE A 17 5.63 -67.06 -53.62
CA ILE A 17 6.64 -66.08 -53.29
C ILE A 17 6.07 -65.08 -52.26
N ALA A 18 6.67 -64.96 -51.09
CA ALA A 18 6.38 -63.95 -50.06
C ALA A 18 7.01 -62.62 -50.49
N ILE A 19 6.18 -61.66 -50.87
CA ILE A 19 6.58 -60.27 -50.99
C ILE A 19 6.45 -59.67 -49.57
N PHE A 20 7.58 -59.37 -48.92
CA PHE A 20 7.66 -58.61 -47.69
C PHE A 20 7.37 -57.14 -48.01
N SER A 21 6.11 -56.69 -47.77
CA SER A 21 5.78 -55.28 -47.71
C SER A 21 6.12 -54.78 -46.29
N THR A 22 7.27 -54.16 -46.14
CA THR A 22 7.63 -53.38 -44.93
C THR A 22 6.73 -52.13 -44.90
N ALA A 23 5.63 -52.21 -44.15
CA ALA A 23 4.88 -51.02 -43.75
C ALA A 23 5.71 -50.26 -42.74
N LEU A 24 6.34 -49.17 -43.17
CA LEU A 24 7.02 -48.18 -42.30
C LEU A 24 5.90 -47.45 -41.55
N LEU A 25 5.57 -47.87 -40.31
CA LEU A 25 4.78 -47.07 -39.36
C LEU A 25 5.65 -45.87 -38.96
N THR A 26 5.47 -44.75 -39.64
CA THR A 26 5.90 -43.45 -39.11
C THR A 26 5.03 -43.12 -37.92
N GLN A 27 5.49 -43.41 -36.69
CA GLN A 27 4.97 -42.81 -35.49
C GLN A 27 5.28 -41.31 -35.59
N LEU A 28 4.27 -40.52 -35.91
CA LEU A 28 4.30 -39.08 -35.57
C LEU A 28 4.32 -39.00 -34.04
N VAL A 29 5.52 -38.96 -33.46
CA VAL A 29 5.70 -38.43 -32.11
C VAL A 29 5.34 -36.95 -32.23
N ALA A 30 4.14 -36.61 -31.79
CA ALA A 30 3.81 -35.23 -31.52
C ALA A 30 4.79 -34.75 -30.44
N GLN A 31 5.92 -34.19 -30.87
CA GLN A 31 6.80 -33.42 -30.00
C GLN A 31 5.91 -32.27 -29.49
N SER A 32 5.42 -32.41 -28.28
CA SER A 32 4.95 -31.26 -27.51
C SER A 32 6.12 -30.29 -27.52
N ALA A 33 6.06 -29.27 -28.36
CA ALA A 33 7.04 -28.20 -28.34
C ALA A 33 6.89 -27.53 -26.95
N TYR A 34 7.74 -27.96 -26.00
CA TYR A 34 7.90 -27.23 -24.75
C TYR A 34 8.33 -25.82 -25.15
N ALA A 35 7.52 -24.83 -24.79
CA ALA A 35 7.90 -23.44 -24.97
C ALA A 35 9.21 -23.22 -24.19
N ALA A 36 10.17 -22.53 -24.80
CA ALA A 36 11.39 -22.16 -24.08
C ALA A 36 11.05 -21.14 -22.98
N PRO A 37 11.71 -21.20 -21.82
CA PRO A 37 11.53 -20.21 -20.76
C PRO A 37 11.70 -18.79 -21.30
N TRP A 38 10.85 -17.86 -20.84
CA TRP A 38 10.97 -16.47 -21.27
C TRP A 38 12.27 -15.87 -20.74
N GLU A 39 12.97 -15.12 -21.59
CA GLU A 39 14.09 -14.30 -21.14
C GLU A 39 13.59 -13.27 -20.11
N GLU A 40 14.38 -13.03 -19.06
CA GLU A 40 14.01 -12.15 -17.95
C GLU A 40 13.55 -10.75 -18.41
N LYS A 41 14.16 -10.22 -19.45
CA LYS A 41 13.78 -8.92 -20.05
C LYS A 41 12.32 -8.82 -20.49
N PHE A 42 11.61 -9.94 -20.66
CA PHE A 42 10.20 -9.97 -21.08
C PHE A 42 9.22 -9.89 -19.91
N TYR A 43 9.64 -10.21 -18.68
CA TYR A 43 8.78 -10.17 -17.50
C TYR A 43 9.37 -9.39 -16.32
N ASN A 44 10.68 -9.17 -16.28
CA ASN A 44 11.38 -8.42 -15.22
C ASN A 44 12.50 -7.53 -15.79
N PRO A 45 12.16 -6.48 -16.55
CA PRO A 45 13.15 -5.61 -17.19
C PRO A 45 14.03 -4.81 -16.23
N LYS A 46 13.64 -4.68 -14.98
CA LYS A 46 14.35 -3.96 -13.90
C LYS A 46 14.44 -4.87 -12.66
N PRO A 47 15.28 -5.91 -12.63
CA PRO A 47 15.43 -6.79 -11.48
C PRO A 47 15.83 -6.01 -10.22
N LEU A 48 15.16 -6.30 -9.10
CA LEU A 48 15.41 -5.68 -7.80
C LEU A 48 15.56 -6.77 -6.74
N GLU A 49 16.35 -6.49 -5.72
CA GLU A 49 16.41 -7.33 -4.53
C GLU A 49 15.02 -7.43 -3.87
N GLY A 50 14.66 -8.63 -3.42
CA GLY A 50 13.34 -8.90 -2.84
C GLY A 50 12.21 -9.06 -3.86
N ASP A 51 12.51 -9.20 -5.16
CA ASP A 51 11.54 -9.63 -6.16
C ASP A 51 11.04 -11.04 -5.85
N VAL A 52 9.72 -11.21 -5.81
CA VAL A 52 9.05 -12.51 -5.64
C VAL A 52 8.51 -12.96 -7.00
N MET A 53 9.06 -14.05 -7.52
CA MET A 53 8.67 -14.57 -8.84
C MET A 53 7.70 -15.74 -8.70
N LEU A 54 6.59 -15.68 -9.42
CA LEU A 54 5.65 -16.78 -9.57
C LEU A 54 5.65 -17.26 -11.02
N PRO A 55 5.67 -18.57 -11.24
CA PRO A 55 5.62 -19.13 -12.58
C PRO A 55 4.25 -18.89 -13.23
N MET A 56 4.23 -18.84 -14.53
CA MET A 56 3.04 -18.71 -15.38
C MET A 56 2.99 -19.83 -16.43
N PRO A 57 1.84 -20.05 -17.07
CA PRO A 57 1.78 -20.90 -18.26
C PRO A 57 2.81 -20.49 -19.32
N CYS A 58 3.14 -21.39 -20.22
CA CYS A 58 4.06 -21.14 -21.33
C CYS A 58 5.50 -20.80 -20.90
N GLU A 59 5.98 -21.36 -19.79
CA GLU A 59 7.29 -21.11 -19.22
C GLU A 59 7.53 -19.62 -18.89
N GLY A 60 6.43 -18.91 -18.60
CA GLY A 60 6.43 -17.51 -18.24
C GLY A 60 6.66 -17.27 -16.74
N SER A 61 6.74 -15.99 -16.38
CA SER A 61 6.85 -15.54 -14.99
C SER A 61 6.13 -14.22 -14.77
N MET A 62 5.67 -14.02 -13.53
CA MET A 62 5.14 -12.76 -13.02
C MET A 62 5.90 -12.38 -11.75
N VAL A 63 6.28 -11.11 -11.66
CA VAL A 63 7.06 -10.59 -10.53
C VAL A 63 6.18 -9.77 -9.62
N PHE A 64 6.36 -9.97 -8.31
CA PHE A 64 5.65 -9.27 -7.26
C PHE A 64 6.63 -8.57 -6.32
N ARG A 65 6.14 -7.52 -5.66
CA ARG A 65 6.82 -6.84 -4.56
C ARG A 65 6.05 -7.05 -3.27
N MET A 66 6.80 -7.22 -2.17
CA MET A 66 6.21 -7.33 -0.84
C MET A 66 5.79 -5.94 -0.35
N VAL A 67 4.51 -5.79 0.02
CA VAL A 67 3.96 -4.58 0.60
C VAL A 67 3.69 -4.84 2.09
N LYS A 68 4.59 -4.36 2.94
CA LYS A 68 4.48 -4.49 4.40
C LYS A 68 3.47 -3.50 4.96
N THR A 69 2.66 -3.94 5.94
CA THR A 69 1.61 -3.12 6.55
C THR A 69 1.94 -2.68 7.98
N GLU A 70 3.10 -3.11 8.52
CA GLU A 70 3.54 -2.80 9.90
C GLU A 70 2.53 -3.26 10.96
N THR A 71 1.82 -4.34 10.66
CA THR A 71 0.90 -5.04 11.58
C THR A 71 1.49 -6.40 11.91
N HIS A 72 1.13 -6.98 13.07
CA HIS A 72 1.73 -8.22 13.58
C HIS A 72 0.72 -9.32 13.84
N SER A 73 -0.50 -8.97 14.24
CA SER A 73 -1.58 -9.95 14.45
C SER A 73 -2.60 -9.94 13.31
N PRO A 74 -3.37 -11.01 13.14
CA PRO A 74 -4.36 -11.14 12.08
C PRO A 74 -5.51 -10.13 12.13
N LEU A 75 -5.85 -9.62 13.33
CA LEU A 75 -6.90 -8.64 13.53
C LEU A 75 -6.38 -7.20 13.58
N GLU A 76 -5.06 -7.04 13.67
CA GLU A 76 -4.43 -5.74 13.71
C GLU A 76 -4.48 -5.08 12.34
N GLU A 77 -4.80 -3.78 12.32
CA GLU A 77 -4.81 -2.94 11.14
C GLU A 77 -4.05 -1.64 11.38
N LYS A 78 -3.50 -1.07 10.34
CA LYS A 78 -2.87 0.24 10.37
C LYS A 78 -3.84 1.28 9.85
N SER A 79 -4.16 2.27 10.69
CA SER A 79 -4.94 3.43 10.26
C SER A 79 -4.14 4.27 9.29
N ILE A 80 -4.75 4.64 8.18
CA ILE A 80 -4.17 5.46 7.11
C ILE A 80 -5.21 6.48 6.63
N ILE A 81 -4.74 7.54 6.01
CA ILE A 81 -5.59 8.49 5.32
C ILE A 81 -5.24 8.41 3.84
N LEU A 82 -6.20 8.02 3.01
CA LEU A 82 -6.09 7.98 1.56
C LEU A 82 -6.72 9.22 0.94
N GLY A 83 -6.44 9.47 -0.34
CA GLY A 83 -6.94 10.65 -1.04
C GLY A 83 -6.09 11.90 -0.81
N SER A 84 -6.63 13.04 -1.21
CA SER A 84 -5.96 14.36 -1.11
C SER A 84 -6.97 15.47 -0.97
N ASP A 85 -6.78 16.35 0.04
CA ASP A 85 -7.63 17.53 0.25
C ASP A 85 -7.35 18.64 -0.76
N ASN A 86 -6.24 18.54 -1.49
CA ASN A 86 -5.81 19.48 -2.53
C ASN A 86 -6.11 18.99 -3.96
N SER A 87 -6.85 17.90 -4.11
CA SER A 87 -7.23 17.41 -5.43
C SER A 87 -8.22 18.34 -6.12
N ALA A 88 -8.13 18.43 -7.45
CA ALA A 88 -9.10 19.15 -8.27
C ALA A 88 -10.47 18.45 -8.29
N ASP A 89 -10.51 17.13 -8.11
CA ASP A 89 -11.73 16.33 -8.05
C ASP A 89 -12.03 15.89 -6.61
N GLN A 90 -12.59 16.81 -5.82
CA GLN A 90 -12.91 16.57 -4.41
C GLN A 90 -13.94 15.45 -4.19
N ILE A 91 -14.90 15.27 -5.08
CA ILE A 91 -15.92 14.23 -4.93
C ILE A 91 -15.38 12.82 -5.19
N ALA A 92 -14.29 12.69 -5.93
CA ALA A 92 -13.62 11.42 -6.18
C ALA A 92 -12.42 11.21 -5.25
N GLU A 93 -11.63 12.23 -4.97
CA GLU A 93 -10.28 12.10 -4.44
C GLU A 93 -10.06 12.73 -3.06
N HIS A 94 -11.07 13.31 -2.43
CA HIS A 94 -10.93 13.91 -1.09
C HIS A 94 -10.41 12.90 -0.06
N SER A 95 -9.64 13.38 0.90
CA SER A 95 -9.07 12.58 1.98
C SER A 95 -10.14 11.82 2.76
N THR A 96 -9.88 10.53 2.99
CA THR A 96 -10.80 9.65 3.70
C THR A 96 -10.01 8.71 4.61
N PRO A 97 -10.38 8.61 5.92
CA PRO A 97 -9.84 7.61 6.82
C PRO A 97 -10.05 6.21 6.27
N ASN A 98 -9.03 5.38 6.39
CA ASN A 98 -9.03 4.01 5.91
C ASN A 98 -8.17 3.14 6.81
N ALA A 99 -8.17 1.85 6.58
CA ALA A 99 -7.29 0.91 7.26
C ALA A 99 -6.64 -0.04 6.26
N ILE A 100 -5.43 -0.50 6.57
CA ILE A 100 -4.71 -1.49 5.78
C ILE A 100 -4.18 -2.60 6.68
N ALA A 101 -4.29 -3.85 6.23
CA ALA A 101 -3.76 -5.02 6.92
C ALA A 101 -3.10 -5.97 5.92
N GLY A 102 -2.09 -6.71 6.37
CA GLY A 102 -1.42 -7.71 5.55
C GLY A 102 -2.15 -9.05 5.56
N SER A 103 -2.14 -9.74 4.42
CA SER A 103 -2.75 -11.06 4.27
C SER A 103 -1.89 -12.21 4.78
N PHE A 104 -0.55 -12.07 4.72
CA PHE A 104 0.41 -13.09 5.13
C PHE A 104 1.21 -12.61 6.33
N GLY A 105 1.45 -13.50 7.28
CA GLY A 105 2.32 -13.24 8.42
C GLY A 105 3.76 -13.69 8.16
N ASP A 106 4.71 -12.83 8.48
CA ASP A 106 6.13 -13.17 8.59
C ASP A 106 6.59 -12.88 10.01
N LYS A 107 7.21 -13.86 10.66
CA LYS A 107 7.62 -13.75 12.08
C LYS A 107 8.64 -12.64 12.32
N SER A 108 9.42 -12.30 11.32
CA SER A 108 10.51 -11.31 11.41
C SER A 108 10.14 -9.94 10.85
N GLN A 109 9.17 -9.86 9.93
CA GLN A 109 8.87 -8.67 9.14
C GLN A 109 7.45 -8.13 9.32
N GLY A 110 6.63 -8.79 10.16
CA GLY A 110 5.22 -8.45 10.34
C GLY A 110 4.35 -8.97 9.20
N ARG A 111 3.20 -8.36 9.00
CA ARG A 111 2.23 -8.79 7.99
C ARG A 111 2.42 -8.03 6.68
N TYR A 112 2.09 -8.68 5.56
CA TYR A 112 2.25 -8.15 4.22
C TYR A 112 1.22 -8.73 3.25
N PHE A 113 1.11 -8.12 2.08
CA PHE A 113 0.55 -8.71 0.86
C PHE A 113 1.54 -8.52 -0.30
N LEU A 114 1.30 -9.19 -1.42
CA LEU A 114 2.14 -9.02 -2.61
C LEU A 114 1.39 -8.22 -3.67
N MET A 115 2.08 -7.27 -4.31
CA MET A 115 1.56 -6.50 -5.44
C MET A 115 2.41 -6.80 -6.67
N ALA A 116 1.80 -7.06 -7.82
CA ALA A 116 2.53 -7.25 -9.07
C ALA A 116 3.39 -6.02 -9.36
N LYS A 117 4.66 -6.26 -9.66
CA LYS A 117 5.68 -5.22 -9.88
C LYS A 117 5.35 -4.30 -11.05
N TYR A 118 4.73 -4.86 -12.07
CA TYR A 118 4.32 -4.20 -13.31
C TYR A 118 2.83 -4.40 -13.56
N GLU A 119 2.25 -3.61 -14.46
CA GLU A 119 0.96 -3.89 -15.08
C GLU A 119 0.99 -5.28 -15.75
N VAL A 120 -0.13 -5.98 -15.82
CA VAL A 120 -0.21 -7.26 -16.55
C VAL A 120 0.06 -7.01 -18.02
N SER A 121 1.12 -7.61 -18.56
CA SER A 121 1.51 -7.44 -19.94
C SER A 121 0.67 -8.28 -20.91
N GLN A 122 0.66 -7.91 -22.20
CA GLN A 122 -0.02 -8.67 -23.26
C GLN A 122 0.50 -10.12 -23.32
N LEU A 123 1.79 -10.32 -23.15
CA LEU A 123 2.40 -11.65 -23.14
C LEU A 123 1.89 -12.49 -21.96
N GLN A 124 1.87 -11.91 -20.76
CA GLN A 124 1.33 -12.56 -19.56
C GLN A 124 -0.16 -12.87 -19.68
N TYR A 125 -0.95 -11.92 -20.17
CA TYR A 125 -2.37 -12.12 -20.39
C TYR A 125 -2.64 -13.25 -21.38
N GLN A 126 -1.98 -13.22 -22.54
CA GLN A 126 -2.16 -14.22 -23.59
C GLN A 126 -1.72 -15.62 -23.15
N SER A 127 -0.66 -15.74 -22.31
CA SER A 127 -0.21 -17.05 -21.82
C SER A 127 -1.22 -17.76 -20.93
N VAL A 128 -2.11 -16.99 -20.26
CA VAL A 128 -3.16 -17.53 -19.39
C VAL A 128 -4.48 -17.71 -20.15
N MET A 129 -4.80 -16.79 -21.07
CA MET A 129 -6.13 -16.74 -21.68
C MET A 129 -6.23 -17.55 -22.95
N ASN A 130 -5.15 -17.71 -23.71
CA ASN A 130 -5.15 -18.44 -24.97
C ASN A 130 -4.86 -19.94 -24.78
N GLU A 131 -5.36 -20.76 -25.69
CA GLU A 131 -5.05 -22.21 -25.72
C GLU A 131 -3.60 -22.49 -26.16
N GLN A 132 -3.06 -21.64 -27.03
CA GLN A 132 -1.70 -21.76 -27.54
C GLN A 132 -0.78 -20.74 -26.90
N CYS A 133 0.43 -21.17 -26.58
CA CYS A 133 1.45 -20.30 -26.00
C CYS A 133 1.84 -19.19 -26.98
N PRO A 134 1.80 -17.92 -26.54
CA PRO A 134 2.28 -16.80 -27.34
C PRO A 134 3.80 -16.87 -27.50
N SER A 135 4.31 -16.37 -28.62
CA SER A 135 5.74 -16.17 -28.81
C SER A 135 6.23 -14.99 -27.96
N ALA A 136 7.21 -15.24 -27.10
CA ALA A 136 7.79 -14.19 -26.26
C ALA A 136 8.58 -13.20 -27.13
N ASN A 137 8.22 -11.92 -27.03
CA ASN A 137 8.86 -10.82 -27.75
C ASN A 137 8.69 -9.48 -27.02
N MET A 138 9.43 -8.45 -27.44
CA MET A 138 9.40 -7.13 -26.79
C MET A 138 8.02 -6.46 -26.85
N LYS A 139 7.26 -6.62 -27.93
CA LYS A 139 5.91 -6.06 -28.03
C LYS A 139 4.97 -6.65 -26.98
N GLY A 140 5.17 -7.92 -26.63
CA GLY A 140 4.40 -8.57 -25.57
C GLY A 140 4.57 -7.95 -24.18
N ARG A 141 5.56 -7.10 -23.95
CA ARG A 141 5.72 -6.32 -22.70
C ARG A 141 4.80 -5.09 -22.60
N LEU A 142 4.08 -4.72 -23.66
CA LEU A 142 3.07 -3.67 -23.53
C LEU A 142 2.00 -4.12 -22.51
N PRO A 143 1.49 -3.22 -21.68
CA PRO A 143 0.34 -3.53 -20.82
C PRO A 143 -0.83 -4.10 -21.62
N MET A 144 -1.56 -5.01 -21.01
CA MET A 144 -2.82 -5.47 -21.57
C MET A 144 -3.91 -4.42 -21.34
N ILE A 145 -4.40 -3.84 -22.40
CA ILE A 145 -5.48 -2.85 -22.43
C ILE A 145 -6.63 -3.34 -23.29
N GLU A 146 -7.71 -2.56 -23.38
CA GLU A 146 -8.92 -2.94 -24.12
C GLU A 146 -9.57 -4.25 -23.60
N VAL A 147 -9.42 -4.50 -22.32
CA VAL A 147 -10.06 -5.59 -21.58
C VAL A 147 -11.11 -5.05 -20.64
N SER A 148 -12.18 -5.81 -20.43
CA SER A 148 -13.20 -5.48 -19.44
C SER A 148 -12.75 -5.91 -18.03
N TRP A 149 -13.44 -5.40 -17.02
CA TRP A 149 -13.26 -5.87 -15.64
C TRP A 149 -13.50 -7.37 -15.52
N PHE A 150 -14.48 -7.89 -16.25
CA PHE A 150 -14.77 -9.33 -16.28
C PHE A 150 -13.63 -10.14 -16.91
N ASP A 151 -12.99 -9.62 -17.97
CA ASP A 151 -11.81 -10.25 -18.59
C ASP A 151 -10.63 -10.28 -17.62
N ALA A 152 -10.42 -9.21 -16.84
CA ALA A 152 -9.37 -9.13 -15.83
C ALA A 152 -9.62 -10.11 -14.66
N VAL A 153 -10.87 -10.25 -14.20
CA VAL A 153 -11.24 -11.23 -13.17
C VAL A 153 -11.10 -12.66 -13.70
N GLU A 154 -11.51 -12.92 -14.96
CA GLU A 154 -11.36 -14.23 -15.60
C GLU A 154 -9.87 -14.62 -15.75
N PHE A 155 -9.01 -13.65 -16.08
CA PHE A 155 -7.56 -13.86 -16.05
C PHE A 155 -7.08 -14.33 -14.68
N THR A 156 -7.49 -13.64 -13.60
CA THR A 156 -7.08 -14.05 -12.23
C THR A 156 -7.62 -15.43 -11.87
N ARG A 157 -8.85 -15.77 -12.26
CA ARG A 157 -9.45 -17.10 -12.05
C ARG A 157 -8.62 -18.20 -12.71
N LYS A 158 -8.34 -18.07 -14.01
CA LYS A 158 -7.58 -19.05 -14.78
C LYS A 158 -6.13 -19.17 -14.27
N TYR A 159 -5.49 -18.04 -13.92
CA TYR A 159 -4.14 -18.05 -13.40
C TYR A 159 -4.06 -18.75 -12.02
N ASN A 160 -5.01 -18.51 -11.13
CA ASN A 160 -5.09 -19.22 -9.85
C ASN A 160 -5.27 -20.72 -10.02
N GLU A 161 -6.17 -21.16 -10.90
CA GLU A 161 -6.38 -22.58 -11.19
C GLU A 161 -5.09 -23.24 -11.70
N TRP A 162 -4.37 -22.54 -12.58
CA TRP A 162 -3.09 -23.02 -13.08
C TRP A 162 -2.02 -23.08 -11.97
N LEU A 163 -1.89 -22.02 -11.16
CA LEU A 163 -0.94 -21.95 -10.04
C LEU A 163 -1.17 -23.07 -9.04
N LEU A 164 -2.42 -23.27 -8.61
CA LEU A 164 -2.77 -24.31 -7.65
C LEU A 164 -2.50 -25.73 -8.19
N LYS A 165 -2.64 -25.92 -9.49
CA LYS A 165 -2.38 -27.20 -10.14
C LYS A 165 -0.88 -27.47 -10.39
N ASN A 166 -0.12 -26.44 -10.77
CA ASN A 166 1.24 -26.62 -11.33
C ASN A 166 2.35 -26.05 -10.43
N ALA A 167 2.04 -25.17 -9.48
CA ALA A 167 3.01 -24.42 -8.70
C ALA A 167 2.55 -24.10 -7.27
N ALA A 168 1.71 -24.95 -6.67
CA ALA A 168 1.16 -24.72 -5.33
C ALA A 168 2.26 -24.59 -4.25
N ASP A 169 3.40 -25.23 -4.43
CA ASP A 169 4.57 -25.14 -3.55
C ASP A 169 5.25 -23.76 -3.57
N LYS A 170 5.08 -22.98 -4.63
CA LYS A 170 5.63 -21.63 -4.80
C LYS A 170 4.74 -20.53 -4.20
N LEU A 171 3.47 -20.86 -3.90
CA LEU A 171 2.53 -19.89 -3.36
C LEU A 171 2.80 -19.61 -1.89
N PRO A 172 2.81 -18.34 -1.44
CA PRO A 172 2.78 -18.01 -0.04
C PRO A 172 1.51 -18.59 0.60
N SER A 173 1.55 -18.83 1.89
CA SER A 173 0.42 -19.39 2.61
C SER A 173 0.25 -18.74 3.97
N GLU A 174 -1.00 -18.66 4.42
CA GLU A 174 -1.39 -18.24 5.76
C GLU A 174 -2.10 -19.41 6.44
N ASP A 175 -1.62 -19.88 7.60
CA ASP A 175 -2.12 -21.05 8.32
C ASP A 175 -2.27 -22.30 7.43
N GLY A 176 -1.34 -22.50 6.53
CA GLY A 176 -1.37 -23.61 5.56
C GLY A 176 -2.31 -23.42 4.36
N THR A 177 -3.16 -22.40 4.36
CA THR A 177 -4.02 -22.05 3.23
C THR A 177 -3.24 -21.24 2.22
N LYS A 178 -3.23 -21.67 0.96
CA LYS A 178 -2.51 -21.01 -0.12
C LYS A 178 -3.13 -19.66 -0.47
N GLY A 179 -2.24 -18.69 -0.77
CA GLY A 179 -2.64 -17.41 -1.33
C GLY A 179 -3.21 -17.56 -2.74
N PHE A 180 -3.90 -16.49 -3.17
CA PHE A 180 -4.50 -16.40 -4.50
C PHE A 180 -4.35 -14.98 -5.07
N VAL A 181 -4.37 -14.89 -6.38
CA VAL A 181 -4.27 -13.64 -7.14
C VAL A 181 -5.66 -13.06 -7.37
N ARG A 182 -5.81 -11.75 -7.18
CA ARG A 182 -6.98 -10.96 -7.55
C ARG A 182 -6.59 -9.53 -7.95
N LEU A 183 -7.53 -8.74 -8.44
CA LEU A 183 -7.32 -7.31 -8.56
C LEU A 183 -7.07 -6.71 -7.15
N PRO A 184 -6.22 -5.68 -7.02
CA PRO A 184 -6.02 -4.99 -5.74
C PRO A 184 -7.30 -4.24 -5.34
N THR A 185 -7.50 -4.06 -4.04
CA THR A 185 -8.50 -3.12 -3.56
C THR A 185 -8.00 -1.69 -3.74
N ASN A 186 -8.92 -0.73 -3.73
CA ASN A 186 -8.60 0.69 -3.79
C ASN A 186 -7.60 1.11 -2.69
N ALA A 187 -7.77 0.60 -1.47
CA ALA A 187 -6.87 0.89 -0.35
C ALA A 187 -5.49 0.23 -0.53
N GLU A 188 -5.43 -1.04 -0.92
CA GLU A 188 -4.17 -1.74 -1.18
C GLU A 188 -3.36 -1.06 -2.28
N TRP A 189 -4.03 -0.65 -3.36
CA TRP A 189 -3.37 0.01 -4.48
C TRP A 189 -2.78 1.36 -4.06
N GLU A 190 -3.58 2.25 -3.47
CA GLU A 190 -3.11 3.58 -3.10
C GLU A 190 -2.03 3.53 -2.00
N TYR A 191 -2.17 2.65 -1.01
CA TYR A 191 -1.14 2.44 0.01
C TYR A 191 0.19 2.00 -0.61
N ALA A 192 0.15 1.05 -1.54
CA ALA A 192 1.35 0.56 -2.21
C ALA A 192 1.98 1.62 -3.14
N VAL A 193 1.16 2.36 -3.89
CA VAL A 193 1.64 3.41 -4.80
C VAL A 193 2.30 4.55 -4.05
N ARG A 194 1.76 4.98 -2.93
CA ARG A 194 2.37 6.00 -2.05
C ARG A 194 3.71 5.58 -1.45
N GLY A 195 4.06 4.29 -1.52
CA GLY A 195 5.31 3.73 -0.99
C GLY A 195 5.15 2.94 0.31
N GLY A 196 3.93 2.81 0.85
CA GLY A 196 3.63 2.00 2.04
C GLY A 196 4.56 2.30 3.21
N ALA A 197 5.14 1.24 3.80
CA ALA A 197 6.09 1.35 4.91
C ALA A 197 7.49 1.84 4.50
N ALA A 198 7.77 2.05 3.21
CA ALA A 198 9.07 2.53 2.74
C ALA A 198 9.20 4.06 2.75
N VAL A 199 8.12 4.78 3.09
CA VAL A 199 8.08 6.24 3.15
C VAL A 199 7.66 6.71 4.54
N SER A 200 8.00 7.94 4.88
CA SER A 200 7.54 8.56 6.13
C SER A 200 6.09 9.01 6.06
N SER A 201 5.47 9.31 7.21
CA SER A 201 4.09 9.77 7.30
C SER A 201 3.84 11.03 6.47
N SER A 202 4.78 11.98 6.46
CA SER A 202 4.64 13.20 5.66
C SER A 202 4.83 12.94 4.17
N GLU A 203 5.75 12.07 3.74
CA GLU A 203 5.91 11.66 2.36
C GLU A 203 4.68 10.89 1.85
N PHE A 204 4.09 10.06 2.71
CA PHE A 204 2.87 9.33 2.37
C PHE A 204 1.69 10.27 2.05
N ARG A 205 1.63 11.44 2.67
CA ARG A 205 0.57 12.45 2.45
C ARG A 205 0.82 13.37 1.24
N GLU A 206 2.00 13.32 0.64
CA GLU A 206 2.29 14.10 -0.57
C GLU A 206 1.41 13.65 -1.76
N PRO A 207 1.09 14.57 -2.69
CA PRO A 207 0.33 14.23 -3.89
C PRO A 207 1.00 13.16 -4.77
N LEU A 208 2.33 13.11 -4.77
CA LEU A 208 3.15 12.13 -5.48
C LEU A 208 4.07 11.41 -4.50
N PHE A 209 4.37 10.15 -4.73
CA PHE A 209 5.44 9.46 -3.99
C PHE A 209 6.79 10.15 -4.27
N PRO A 210 7.83 9.96 -3.41
CA PRO A 210 9.13 10.59 -3.62
C PRO A 210 9.72 10.26 -4.99
N MET A 211 9.90 11.28 -5.84
CA MET A 211 10.44 11.18 -7.20
C MET A 211 11.72 12.01 -7.30
N LYS A 212 12.85 11.33 -7.48
CA LYS A 212 14.13 12.00 -7.72
C LYS A 212 14.18 12.48 -9.18
N ASP A 213 14.68 13.68 -9.40
CA ASP A 213 14.95 14.22 -10.74
C ASP A 213 13.70 14.43 -11.64
N GLY A 214 12.52 14.60 -11.05
CA GLY A 214 11.30 14.98 -11.78
C GLY A 214 10.37 13.83 -12.13
N ALA A 215 9.07 14.14 -12.28
CA ALA A 215 8.02 13.16 -12.50
C ALA A 215 8.14 12.43 -13.85
N GLU A 216 8.71 13.05 -14.87
CA GLU A 216 8.89 12.45 -16.20
C GLU A 216 9.78 11.21 -16.23
N LYS A 217 10.57 10.97 -15.16
CA LYS A 217 11.34 9.73 -15.00
C LYS A 217 10.52 8.57 -14.43
N TYR A 218 9.33 8.85 -13.91
CA TYR A 218 8.47 7.86 -13.22
C TYR A 218 7.12 7.66 -13.90
N VAL A 219 6.65 8.65 -14.68
CA VAL A 219 5.27 8.74 -15.14
C VAL A 219 5.20 8.90 -16.66
N TRP A 220 4.47 7.99 -17.31
CA TRP A 220 4.08 8.14 -18.71
C TRP A 220 2.78 8.94 -18.81
N SER A 221 2.86 10.15 -19.31
CA SER A 221 1.75 11.09 -19.52
C SER A 221 1.61 11.49 -20.99
N ASN A 222 0.63 12.32 -21.29
CA ASN A 222 0.45 12.88 -22.64
C ASN A 222 1.66 13.70 -23.14
N LYS A 223 2.54 14.15 -22.23
CA LYS A 223 3.75 14.92 -22.59
C LYS A 223 4.88 14.07 -23.17
N ASN A 224 5.06 12.85 -22.66
CA ASN A 224 6.24 12.03 -22.97
C ASN A 224 5.91 10.66 -23.60
N ALA A 225 4.65 10.21 -23.56
CA ALA A 225 4.23 8.92 -24.12
C ALA A 225 3.97 8.94 -25.65
N ASN A 226 4.04 10.10 -26.30
CA ASN A 226 3.79 10.26 -27.74
C ASN A 226 2.43 9.70 -28.19
N GLY A 227 1.38 9.81 -27.33
CA GLY A 227 0.03 9.34 -27.60
C GLY A 227 -0.12 7.82 -27.71
N LYS A 228 0.82 7.04 -27.15
CA LYS A 228 0.85 5.59 -27.21
C LYS A 228 1.22 5.00 -25.84
N ILE A 229 0.68 3.83 -25.57
CA ILE A 229 1.09 2.99 -24.46
C ILE A 229 2.55 2.57 -24.61
N GLN A 230 3.29 2.51 -23.52
CA GLN A 230 4.71 2.19 -23.47
C GLN A 230 4.96 0.81 -22.87
N LEU A 231 6.14 0.23 -23.12
CA LEU A 231 6.54 -1.04 -22.53
C LEU A 231 6.67 -0.91 -21.01
N THR A 232 6.17 -1.90 -20.26
CA THR A 232 6.26 -1.90 -18.80
C THR A 232 7.70 -1.82 -18.29
N GLY A 233 7.94 -1.08 -17.20
CA GLY A 233 9.22 -1.00 -16.53
C GLY A 233 10.31 -0.26 -17.30
N GLN A 234 9.97 0.70 -18.14
CA GLN A 234 10.98 1.54 -18.81
C GLN A 234 11.44 2.69 -17.94
N LEU A 235 10.53 3.31 -17.19
CA LEU A 235 10.83 4.39 -16.26
C LEU A 235 11.28 3.84 -14.90
N GLU A 236 11.39 4.71 -13.91
CA GLU A 236 11.78 4.32 -12.55
C GLU A 236 10.56 3.88 -11.73
N GLY A 237 10.80 3.02 -10.75
CA GLY A 237 9.75 2.54 -9.84
C GLY A 237 9.54 3.46 -8.64
N ASN A 238 8.40 3.30 -7.97
CA ASN A 238 8.12 3.96 -6.70
C ASN A 238 9.03 3.40 -5.56
N PRO A 239 8.96 3.92 -4.32
CA PRO A 239 9.80 3.45 -3.20
C PRO A 239 9.73 1.95 -2.89
N LEU A 240 8.65 1.26 -3.27
CA LEU A 240 8.52 -0.20 -3.14
C LEU A 240 9.07 -0.96 -4.36
N GLY A 241 9.49 -0.26 -5.41
CA GLY A 241 9.90 -0.85 -6.69
C GLY A 241 8.71 -1.33 -7.53
N LEU A 242 7.57 -0.66 -7.43
CA LEU A 242 6.44 -0.83 -8.34
C LEU A 242 6.58 0.17 -9.49
N PHE A 243 6.43 -0.30 -10.72
CA PHE A 243 6.63 0.47 -11.94
C PHE A 243 5.31 0.82 -12.59
N ASP A 244 5.27 1.95 -13.32
CA ASP A 244 4.15 2.39 -14.14
C ASP A 244 2.84 2.53 -13.33
N THR A 245 2.94 2.88 -12.04
CA THR A 245 1.78 3.03 -11.15
C THR A 245 1.00 4.32 -11.39
N LEU A 246 1.63 5.31 -12.02
CA LEU A 246 1.00 6.55 -12.48
C LEU A 246 1.26 6.70 -13.98
N GLY A 247 0.20 6.90 -14.75
CA GLY A 247 0.29 6.96 -16.21
C GLY A 247 0.36 5.58 -16.87
N ASN A 248 0.87 5.50 -18.07
CA ASN A 248 0.88 4.33 -18.95
C ASN A 248 -0.52 3.74 -19.17
N ALA A 249 -0.94 2.67 -18.48
CA ALA A 249 -2.31 2.18 -18.48
C ALA A 249 -2.97 2.40 -17.13
N ALA A 250 -4.15 3.00 -17.11
CA ALA A 250 -4.95 3.09 -15.90
C ALA A 250 -5.37 1.69 -15.42
N GLU A 251 -5.47 1.48 -14.12
CA GLU A 251 -5.59 0.16 -13.52
C GLU A 251 -6.96 -0.05 -12.85
N MET A 252 -7.66 -1.13 -13.22
CA MET A 252 -8.94 -1.53 -12.62
C MET A 252 -8.74 -2.14 -11.24
N MET A 253 -9.59 -1.72 -10.27
CA MET A 253 -9.59 -2.23 -8.90
C MET A 253 -10.63 -3.32 -8.70
N PHE A 254 -10.53 -4.01 -7.55
CA PHE A 254 -11.52 -4.98 -7.12
C PHE A 254 -12.81 -4.31 -6.64
N ASP A 255 -12.69 -3.11 -6.05
CA ASP A 255 -13.79 -2.39 -5.44
C ASP A 255 -14.66 -1.65 -6.46
N ALA A 256 -15.97 -1.61 -6.18
CA ALA A 256 -16.87 -0.67 -6.83
C ALA A 256 -16.51 0.77 -6.48
N PHE A 257 -16.72 1.68 -7.43
CA PHE A 257 -16.52 3.10 -7.20
C PHE A 257 -17.58 3.67 -6.23
N LYS A 258 -17.12 4.53 -5.34
CA LYS A 258 -17.97 5.30 -4.41
C LYS A 258 -17.49 6.74 -4.39
N LEU A 259 -18.44 7.68 -4.39
CA LEU A 259 -18.12 9.09 -4.14
C LEU A 259 -17.57 9.29 -2.73
N ASN A 260 -16.75 10.30 -2.57
CA ASN A 260 -16.28 10.74 -1.27
C ASN A 260 -17.32 11.63 -0.55
N ARG A 261 -17.37 11.55 0.78
CA ARG A 261 -18.24 12.36 1.65
C ARG A 261 -17.45 12.91 2.84
N LEU A 262 -16.35 13.63 2.58
CA LEU A 262 -15.43 14.21 3.57
C LEU A 262 -14.70 13.16 4.42
N ASP A 263 -15.40 12.49 5.33
CA ASP A 263 -14.82 11.53 6.30
C ASP A 263 -15.12 10.06 5.99
N HIS A 264 -15.90 9.78 4.96
CA HIS A 264 -16.25 8.41 4.56
C HIS A 264 -16.68 8.32 3.09
N TYR A 265 -16.73 7.12 2.54
CA TYR A 265 -17.31 6.90 1.23
C TYR A 265 -18.83 6.91 1.28
N HIS A 266 -19.45 7.52 0.26
CA HIS A 266 -20.89 7.51 0.09
C HIS A 266 -21.43 6.07 0.00
N GLY A 267 -22.64 5.84 0.50
CA GLY A 267 -23.25 4.50 0.53
C GLY A 267 -23.57 3.90 -0.83
N GLN A 268 -23.72 4.72 -1.89
CA GLN A 268 -23.97 4.23 -3.25
C GLN A 268 -22.68 3.67 -3.83
N SER A 269 -22.75 2.43 -4.33
CA SER A 269 -21.68 1.80 -5.11
C SER A 269 -22.05 1.86 -6.58
N GLY A 270 -21.15 2.32 -7.41
CA GLY A 270 -21.33 2.45 -8.86
C GLY A 270 -20.64 1.35 -9.66
N GLY A 271 -19.97 1.76 -10.73
CA GLY A 271 -19.13 0.91 -11.55
C GLY A 271 -17.80 0.56 -10.88
N VAL A 272 -16.78 0.20 -11.65
CA VAL A 272 -15.46 -0.16 -11.13
C VAL A 272 -14.61 1.08 -10.87
N THR A 273 -13.85 1.04 -9.77
CA THR A 273 -12.82 2.05 -9.51
C THR A 273 -11.62 1.80 -10.42
N VAL A 274 -11.13 2.86 -11.09
CA VAL A 274 -9.91 2.84 -11.91
C VAL A 274 -8.93 3.88 -11.36
N ARG A 275 -7.66 3.51 -11.27
CA ARG A 275 -6.60 4.27 -10.60
C ARG A 275 -5.42 4.57 -11.53
N GLY A 276 -4.55 5.48 -11.06
CA GLY A 276 -3.25 5.76 -11.68
C GLY A 276 -3.30 6.67 -12.90
N GLY A 277 -4.44 6.77 -13.57
CA GLY A 277 -4.56 7.45 -14.85
C GLY A 277 -3.72 6.79 -15.96
N SER A 278 -3.70 7.37 -17.14
CA SER A 278 -3.09 6.77 -18.32
C SER A 278 -2.16 7.72 -19.08
N TYR A 279 -1.53 7.20 -20.11
CA TYR A 279 -0.70 7.97 -21.05
C TYR A 279 -1.47 9.12 -21.75
N LEU A 280 -2.79 9.16 -21.63
CA LEU A 280 -3.65 10.23 -22.19
C LEU A 280 -3.86 11.39 -21.23
N ASN A 281 -3.60 11.20 -19.95
CA ASN A 281 -3.79 12.23 -18.92
C ASN A 281 -2.64 13.23 -18.92
N SER A 282 -2.91 14.47 -18.49
CA SER A 282 -1.85 15.45 -18.21
C SER A 282 -1.03 15.03 -16.98
N ALA A 283 0.26 15.33 -16.97
CA ALA A 283 1.12 14.99 -15.85
C ALA A 283 0.65 15.62 -14.53
N GLU A 284 0.03 16.79 -14.59
CA GLU A 284 -0.46 17.55 -13.45
C GLU A 284 -1.68 16.88 -12.78
N SER A 285 -2.47 16.10 -13.55
CA SER A 285 -3.62 15.37 -13.02
C SER A 285 -3.26 14.00 -12.42
N LEU A 286 -2.05 13.49 -12.73
CA LEU A 286 -1.59 12.18 -12.27
C LEU A 286 -1.03 12.27 -10.85
N THR A 287 -1.86 11.96 -9.87
CA THR A 287 -1.50 11.93 -8.43
C THR A 287 -1.75 10.55 -7.82
N ASN A 288 -1.17 10.30 -6.66
CA ASN A 288 -1.43 9.08 -5.89
C ASN A 288 -2.93 8.90 -5.55
N ALA A 289 -3.67 10.00 -5.44
CA ALA A 289 -5.10 10.03 -5.14
C ALA A 289 -5.99 9.84 -6.36
N TYR A 290 -5.47 10.00 -7.59
CA TYR A 290 -6.25 9.96 -8.83
C TYR A 290 -7.10 8.69 -8.92
N ARG A 291 -8.41 8.87 -9.09
CA ARG A 291 -9.35 7.79 -9.34
C ARG A 291 -10.57 8.27 -10.12
N ILE A 292 -11.09 7.39 -10.95
CA ILE A 292 -12.30 7.62 -11.73
C ILE A 292 -13.24 6.42 -11.64
N GLU A 293 -14.49 6.63 -11.97
CA GLU A 293 -15.47 5.57 -12.19
C GLU A 293 -15.45 5.12 -13.66
N ARG A 294 -15.49 3.80 -13.87
CA ARG A 294 -15.84 3.22 -15.18
C ARG A 294 -17.09 2.35 -15.04
N PRO A 295 -18.03 2.42 -15.96
CA PRO A 295 -19.19 1.53 -15.95
C PRO A 295 -18.74 0.08 -16.21
N LEU A 296 -19.47 -0.89 -15.68
CA LEU A 296 -19.22 -2.29 -16.01
C LEU A 296 -19.72 -2.63 -17.43
N TYR A 297 -20.72 -1.90 -17.90
CA TYR A 297 -21.33 -2.10 -19.22
C TYR A 297 -21.48 -0.77 -19.95
N HIS A 298 -21.18 -0.77 -21.24
CA HIS A 298 -21.36 0.37 -22.13
C HIS A 298 -21.97 -0.11 -23.45
N ASN A 299 -23.04 0.56 -23.91
CA ASN A 299 -23.73 0.22 -25.17
C ASN A 299 -24.05 -1.27 -25.33
N GLY A 300 -24.53 -1.91 -24.25
CA GLY A 300 -24.96 -3.33 -24.29
C GLY A 300 -23.84 -4.37 -24.20
N ASN A 301 -22.58 -3.94 -24.06
CA ASN A 301 -21.41 -4.80 -23.91
C ASN A 301 -20.66 -4.50 -22.63
N ALA A 302 -19.78 -5.41 -22.20
CA ALA A 302 -18.81 -5.12 -21.15
C ALA A 302 -17.92 -3.94 -21.56
N ASP A 303 -17.71 -2.99 -20.63
CA ASP A 303 -16.93 -1.79 -20.92
C ASP A 303 -15.44 -2.12 -21.13
N LYS A 304 -14.87 -1.52 -22.18
CA LYS A 304 -13.44 -1.63 -22.53
C LYS A 304 -12.92 -0.29 -22.98
N ALA A 305 -11.71 0.06 -22.58
CA ALA A 305 -11.07 1.30 -22.99
C ALA A 305 -9.64 1.06 -23.45
N LYS A 306 -9.20 1.87 -24.43
CA LYS A 306 -7.89 1.75 -25.08
C LYS A 306 -6.69 2.13 -24.20
N ASP A 307 -6.95 2.65 -23.02
CA ASP A 307 -5.96 3.17 -22.08
C ASP A 307 -6.14 2.60 -20.67
N ILE A 308 -7.00 1.56 -20.53
CA ILE A 308 -7.25 0.91 -19.24
C ILE A 308 -6.85 -0.56 -19.33
N GLY A 309 -6.02 -0.96 -18.36
CA GLY A 309 -5.60 -2.32 -18.10
C GLY A 309 -5.79 -2.69 -16.63
N PHE A 310 -4.87 -3.50 -16.08
CA PHE A 310 -4.94 -3.90 -14.69
C PHE A 310 -3.60 -4.40 -14.17
N ARG A 311 -3.46 -4.37 -12.87
CA ARG A 311 -2.41 -5.00 -12.07
C ARG A 311 -3.06 -5.99 -11.12
N VAL A 312 -2.30 -6.94 -10.58
CA VAL A 312 -2.84 -7.93 -9.64
C VAL A 312 -2.13 -7.88 -8.30
N ALA A 313 -2.84 -8.30 -7.25
CA ALA A 313 -2.31 -8.54 -5.93
C ALA A 313 -2.44 -10.01 -5.56
N MET A 314 -1.53 -10.53 -4.73
CA MET A 314 -1.63 -11.86 -4.12
C MET A 314 -1.91 -11.70 -2.65
N VAL A 315 -2.97 -12.34 -2.20
CA VAL A 315 -3.52 -12.26 -0.84
C VAL A 315 -3.90 -13.64 -0.34
N ALA A 316 -4.17 -13.76 0.97
CA ALA A 316 -4.74 -14.97 1.57
C ALA A 316 -6.22 -14.74 1.93
N PRO A 317 -7.01 -15.82 2.11
CA PRO A 317 -8.31 -15.72 2.74
C PRO A 317 -8.19 -15.17 4.17
N VAL A 318 -9.15 -14.38 4.62
CA VAL A 318 -9.16 -13.83 5.99
C VAL A 318 -9.42 -14.97 7.00
N LEU A 319 -10.37 -15.85 6.69
CA LEU A 319 -10.76 -16.99 7.52
C LEU A 319 -10.14 -18.26 6.96
N THR A 320 -8.92 -18.56 7.35
CA THR A 320 -8.11 -19.67 6.81
C THR A 320 -8.43 -21.02 7.42
N SER A 321 -8.87 -21.05 8.69
CA SER A 321 -9.12 -22.30 9.43
C SER A 321 -10.09 -22.10 10.60
N ALA A 322 -10.62 -23.20 11.15
CA ALA A 322 -11.43 -23.14 12.36
C ALA A 322 -10.64 -22.59 13.56
N GLN A 323 -9.34 -22.89 13.63
CA GLN A 323 -8.47 -22.33 14.68
C GLN A 323 -8.32 -20.82 14.50
N ARG A 324 -8.08 -20.34 13.28
CA ARG A 324 -8.03 -18.91 12.97
C ARG A 324 -9.31 -18.18 13.41
N ILE A 325 -10.47 -18.76 13.14
CA ILE A 325 -11.76 -18.18 13.57
C ILE A 325 -11.83 -18.07 15.09
N LYS A 326 -11.34 -19.07 15.82
CA LYS A 326 -11.30 -19.05 17.29
C LYS A 326 -10.35 -17.96 17.78
N ASP A 327 -9.13 -17.90 17.25
CA ASP A 327 -8.11 -16.91 17.62
C ASP A 327 -8.59 -15.47 17.35
N LEU A 328 -9.20 -15.22 16.18
CA LEU A 328 -9.79 -13.92 15.85
C LEU A 328 -10.93 -13.54 16.81
N LYS A 329 -11.78 -14.49 17.24
CA LYS A 329 -12.82 -14.20 18.24
C LYS A 329 -12.21 -13.85 19.59
N GLU A 330 -11.13 -14.52 20.00
CA GLU A 330 -10.42 -14.23 21.23
C GLU A 330 -9.71 -12.88 21.19
N GLU A 331 -9.06 -12.53 20.07
CA GLU A 331 -8.48 -11.20 19.85
C GLU A 331 -9.56 -10.11 19.80
N TRP A 332 -10.64 -10.35 19.06
CA TRP A 332 -11.76 -9.41 18.98
C TRP A 332 -12.39 -9.12 20.34
N ALA A 333 -12.51 -10.17 21.19
CA ALA A 333 -13.02 -10.03 22.55
C ALA A 333 -12.11 -9.18 23.45
N LYS A 334 -10.84 -8.96 23.08
CA LYS A 334 -9.89 -8.10 23.81
C LYS A 334 -9.88 -6.65 23.29
N LEU A 335 -10.45 -6.37 22.11
CA LEU A 335 -10.49 -5.02 21.57
C LEU A 335 -11.21 -4.06 22.53
N GLY A 336 -10.59 -2.91 22.78
CA GLY A 336 -11.09 -1.93 23.73
C GLY A 336 -10.87 -2.26 25.22
N ARG A 337 -10.12 -3.36 25.51
CA ARG A 337 -9.63 -3.64 26.85
C ARG A 337 -8.19 -3.18 26.95
N ASP A 338 -7.89 -2.29 27.89
CA ASP A 338 -6.51 -1.95 28.21
C ASP A 338 -5.81 -3.20 28.80
N ASP A 339 -4.76 -3.67 28.12
CA ASP A 339 -3.87 -4.76 28.60
C ASP A 339 -2.93 -4.28 29.73
N ASN A 340 -3.38 -3.38 30.60
CA ASN A 340 -2.66 -3.10 31.84
C ASN A 340 -2.76 -4.35 32.73
N LYS A 341 -1.70 -5.14 32.75
CA LYS A 341 -1.55 -6.41 33.45
C LYS A 341 -1.81 -6.36 34.96
N ASP A 342 -2.06 -5.21 35.54
CA ASP A 342 -2.38 -5.02 36.96
C ASP A 342 -3.86 -4.78 37.27
N ASP A 343 -4.72 -4.64 36.25
CA ASP A 343 -6.14 -4.46 36.49
C ASP A 343 -6.89 -5.81 36.47
N LYS A 344 -7.05 -6.39 37.65
CA LYS A 344 -7.86 -7.62 37.88
C LYS A 344 -9.35 -7.44 37.57
N HIS A 345 -9.74 -6.32 36.98
CA HIS A 345 -11.12 -5.96 36.65
C HIS A 345 -11.23 -5.53 35.18
N GLY A 346 -11.16 -6.50 34.27
CA GLY A 346 -11.56 -6.29 32.87
C GLY A 346 -13.00 -5.77 32.78
N ALA A 347 -13.19 -4.47 32.70
CA ALA A 347 -14.46 -3.80 32.94
C ALA A 347 -15.55 -4.04 31.87
N GLY A 348 -15.17 -4.47 30.64
CA GLY A 348 -16.16 -4.53 29.55
C GLY A 348 -16.92 -5.85 29.42
N SER A 349 -16.26 -7.01 29.50
CA SER A 349 -16.92 -8.31 29.24
C SER A 349 -17.61 -8.92 30.44
N ASN A 350 -17.16 -8.59 31.64
CA ASN A 350 -17.80 -9.04 32.87
C ASN A 350 -19.13 -8.31 33.11
N VAL A 351 -19.26 -7.12 32.54
CA VAL A 351 -20.40 -6.23 32.71
C VAL A 351 -21.60 -6.66 31.88
N VAL A 352 -21.42 -6.97 30.61
CA VAL A 352 -22.51 -7.48 29.76
C VAL A 352 -22.97 -8.83 30.25
N GLY A 353 -22.06 -9.74 30.62
CA GLY A 353 -22.40 -11.03 31.19
C GLY A 353 -23.05 -10.95 32.57
N GLN A 354 -22.70 -9.97 33.40
CA GLN A 354 -23.35 -9.68 34.66
C GLN A 354 -24.74 -9.08 34.49
N LEU A 355 -24.90 -8.15 33.51
CA LEU A 355 -26.20 -7.58 33.15
C LEU A 355 -27.16 -8.62 32.58
N GLU A 356 -26.67 -9.54 31.73
CA GLU A 356 -27.48 -10.65 31.21
C GLU A 356 -27.90 -11.60 32.32
N LYS A 357 -27.02 -11.91 33.26
CA LYS A 357 -27.32 -12.75 34.42
C LYS A 357 -28.30 -12.07 35.39
N LEU A 358 -28.11 -10.78 35.65
CA LEU A 358 -29.05 -10.00 36.46
C LEU A 358 -30.42 -9.80 35.78
N ALA A 359 -30.48 -9.62 34.46
CA ALA A 359 -31.74 -9.52 33.72
C ALA A 359 -32.53 -10.83 33.76
N GLN A 360 -31.86 -11.98 33.83
CA GLN A 360 -32.51 -13.27 34.08
C GLN A 360 -33.00 -13.46 35.51
N ASP A 361 -32.27 -12.91 36.49
CA ASP A 361 -32.65 -13.00 37.91
C ASP A 361 -33.77 -12.04 38.30
N VAL A 362 -33.93 -10.92 37.60
CA VAL A 362 -34.95 -9.88 37.85
C VAL A 362 -36.38 -10.33 37.50
N GLN A 363 -36.55 -11.34 36.68
CA GLN A 363 -37.90 -11.87 36.40
C GLN A 363 -38.61 -12.49 37.63
N ASN A 364 -37.93 -12.65 38.77
CA ASN A 364 -38.47 -13.41 39.88
C ASN A 364 -38.59 -12.74 41.26
N GLN A 365 -38.12 -11.50 41.57
CA GLN A 365 -38.36 -10.86 42.88
C GLN A 365 -38.05 -9.34 42.99
N THR A 366 -38.80 -8.65 43.85
CA THR A 366 -38.73 -7.20 44.17
C THR A 366 -37.42 -6.74 44.84
N ILE A 367 -36.68 -7.69 45.46
CA ILE A 367 -35.36 -7.46 46.12
C ILE A 367 -34.24 -7.23 45.10
N ALA A 368 -34.41 -7.70 43.90
CA ALA A 368 -33.41 -7.58 42.82
C ALA A 368 -33.25 -6.15 42.28
N LYS A 369 -34.24 -5.27 42.44
CA LYS A 369 -34.20 -3.90 41.93
C LYS A 369 -33.17 -3.04 42.67
N GLU A 370 -33.11 -3.09 43.98
CA GLU A 370 -32.14 -2.32 44.78
C GLU A 370 -30.71 -2.82 44.57
N GLN A 371 -30.52 -4.13 44.41
CA GLN A 371 -29.22 -4.73 44.07
C GLN A 371 -28.79 -4.35 42.66
N LEU A 372 -29.72 -4.35 41.69
CA LEU A 372 -29.46 -3.94 40.32
C LEU A 372 -29.05 -2.44 40.24
N GLU A 373 -29.74 -1.58 40.93
CA GLU A 373 -29.41 -0.14 40.99
C GLU A 373 -28.02 0.08 41.64
N LYS A 374 -27.67 -0.68 42.66
CA LYS A 374 -26.36 -0.63 43.32
C LYS A 374 -25.23 -1.11 42.44
N GLU A 375 -25.41 -2.23 41.70
CA GLU A 375 -24.40 -2.74 40.75
C GLU A 375 -24.31 -1.85 39.52
N LEU A 376 -25.38 -1.29 38.96
CA LEU A 376 -25.36 -0.30 37.89
C LEU A 376 -24.62 0.98 38.30
N LYS A 377 -24.80 1.45 39.55
CA LYS A 377 -24.04 2.58 40.05
C LYS A 377 -22.56 2.28 40.15
N LYS A 378 -22.17 1.11 40.70
CA LYS A 378 -20.79 0.67 40.81
C LYS A 378 -20.14 0.52 39.44
N LEU A 379 -20.90 -0.02 38.48
CA LEU A 379 -20.47 -0.15 37.10
C LEU A 379 -20.22 1.21 36.45
N ASN A 380 -21.15 2.14 36.57
CA ASN A 380 -21.00 3.52 36.08
C ASN A 380 -19.78 4.21 36.68
N ASP A 381 -19.55 4.01 38.00
CA ASP A 381 -18.38 4.57 38.68
C ASP A 381 -17.06 3.93 38.16
N THR A 382 -17.04 2.62 37.90
CA THR A 382 -15.88 1.92 37.34
C THR A 382 -15.59 2.35 35.90
N LEU A 383 -16.63 2.46 35.06
CA LEU A 383 -16.51 2.98 33.68
C LEU A 383 -16.02 4.43 33.67
N ARG A 384 -16.48 5.23 34.62
CA ARG A 384 -16.06 6.62 34.78
C ARG A 384 -14.59 6.74 35.15
N GLN A 385 -14.12 5.89 36.08
CA GLN A 385 -12.70 5.81 36.47
C GLN A 385 -11.81 5.31 35.31
N ALA A 386 -12.24 4.26 34.61
CA ALA A 386 -11.51 3.73 33.47
C ALA A 386 -11.40 4.76 32.32
N ASN A 387 -12.49 5.47 32.03
CA ASN A 387 -12.49 6.54 31.04
C ASN A 387 -11.59 7.71 31.47
N GLN A 388 -11.61 8.07 32.75
CA GLN A 388 -10.75 9.13 33.29
C GLN A 388 -9.26 8.75 33.18
N ALA A 389 -8.88 7.52 33.55
CA ALA A 389 -7.50 7.05 33.43
C ALA A 389 -7.01 7.05 31.96
N ARG A 390 -7.89 6.61 31.04
CA ARG A 390 -7.61 6.65 29.60
C ARG A 390 -7.42 8.07 29.08
N ASP A 391 -8.29 9.00 29.50
CA ASP A 391 -8.20 10.41 29.14
C ASP A 391 -6.92 11.04 29.69
N GLU A 392 -6.50 10.73 30.92
CA GLU A 392 -5.23 11.19 31.50
C GLU A 392 -4.01 10.67 30.76
N GLN A 393 -4.01 9.40 30.33
CA GLN A 393 -2.93 8.82 29.53
C GLN A 393 -2.86 9.49 28.16
N ARG A 394 -3.98 9.63 27.45
CA ARG A 394 -4.06 10.34 26.17
C ARG A 394 -3.56 11.78 26.30
N ASP A 395 -4.03 12.51 27.30
CA ASP A 395 -3.66 13.91 27.52
C ASP A 395 -2.17 14.06 27.83
N SER A 396 -1.60 13.12 28.59
CA SER A 396 -0.16 13.05 28.85
C SER A 396 0.65 12.79 27.58
N ALA A 397 0.19 11.89 26.71
CA ALA A 397 0.82 11.61 25.42
C ALA A 397 0.77 12.84 24.51
N ILE A 398 -0.37 13.53 24.40
CA ILE A 398 -0.51 14.76 23.64
C ILE A 398 0.45 15.85 24.17
N GLN A 399 0.55 16.04 25.48
CA GLN A 399 1.48 17.01 26.05
C GLN A 399 2.95 16.68 25.77
N ALA A 400 3.31 15.39 25.75
CA ALA A 400 4.65 14.96 25.37
C ALA A 400 4.92 15.26 23.89
N SER A 401 3.97 14.98 23.05
CA SER A 401 4.01 15.22 21.60
C SER A 401 4.10 16.71 21.26
N LEU A 402 3.35 17.57 21.95
CA LEU A 402 3.44 19.03 21.81
C LEU A 402 4.82 19.56 22.22
N ARG A 403 5.41 19.02 23.30
CA ARG A 403 6.78 19.39 23.71
C ARG A 403 7.82 18.94 22.68
N LEU A 404 7.65 17.75 22.09
CA LEU A 404 8.52 17.27 21.02
C LEU A 404 8.40 18.17 19.79
N GLY A 405 7.17 18.48 19.34
CA GLY A 405 6.93 19.36 18.20
C GLY A 405 7.52 20.76 18.39
N GLY A 406 7.31 21.37 19.58
CA GLY A 406 7.92 22.65 19.91
C GLY A 406 9.46 22.60 19.95
N PHE A 407 10.05 21.54 20.50
CA PHE A 407 11.50 21.31 20.48
C PHE A 407 12.05 21.17 19.07
N LEU A 408 11.39 20.38 18.23
CA LEU A 408 11.78 20.20 16.83
C LEU A 408 11.66 21.50 16.04
N CYS A 409 10.60 22.31 16.26
CA CYS A 409 10.46 23.64 15.66
C CYS A 409 11.63 24.56 16.02
N SER A 410 12.09 24.55 17.27
CA SER A 410 13.32 25.28 17.69
C SER A 410 14.57 24.73 17.01
N ASN A 411 14.73 23.41 16.98
CA ASN A 411 15.92 22.76 16.44
C ASN A 411 16.09 22.97 14.92
N VAL A 412 15.00 22.96 14.15
CA VAL A 412 15.10 23.24 12.70
C VAL A 412 15.54 24.67 12.43
N VAL A 413 15.20 25.64 13.30
CA VAL A 413 15.70 27.03 13.20
C VAL A 413 17.21 27.09 13.45
N ASP A 414 17.72 26.40 14.46
CA ASP A 414 19.13 26.37 14.78
C ASP A 414 19.96 25.71 13.66
N LEU A 415 19.45 24.61 13.11
CA LEU A 415 20.07 23.91 11.99
C LEU A 415 20.02 24.72 10.71
N ASP A 416 18.92 25.43 10.46
CA ASP A 416 18.82 26.31 9.32
C ASP A 416 19.80 27.49 9.42
N ASN A 417 19.93 28.14 10.58
CA ASN A 417 20.94 29.17 10.79
C ASN A 417 22.35 28.61 10.54
N THR A 418 22.63 27.39 10.99
CA THR A 418 23.91 26.71 10.75
C THR A 418 24.14 26.49 9.25
N TYR A 419 23.11 26.04 8.51
CA TYR A 419 23.18 25.84 7.07
C TYR A 419 23.36 27.16 6.31
N GLN A 420 22.60 28.23 6.64
CA GLN A 420 22.72 29.54 6.01
C GLN A 420 24.11 30.14 6.22
N ASN A 421 24.68 30.00 7.40
CA ASN A 421 26.05 30.44 7.70
C ASN A 421 27.09 29.66 6.86
N ALA A 422 26.94 28.33 6.77
CA ALA A 422 27.83 27.50 5.96
C ALA A 422 27.70 27.81 4.46
N LEU A 423 26.47 28.06 3.96
CA LEU A 423 26.18 28.44 2.60
C LEU A 423 26.85 29.79 2.25
N SER A 424 26.58 30.83 3.04
CA SER A 424 27.16 32.16 2.84
C SER A 424 28.72 32.14 2.87
N LEU A 425 29.29 31.35 3.77
CA LEU A 425 30.75 31.18 3.83
C LEU A 425 31.29 30.50 2.56
N ALA A 426 30.63 29.42 2.09
CA ALA A 426 31.03 28.71 0.88
C ALA A 426 30.93 29.62 -0.38
N GLU A 427 29.84 30.41 -0.48
CA GLU A 427 29.64 31.37 -1.57
C GLU A 427 30.68 32.49 -1.56
N ASN A 428 30.95 33.09 -0.41
CA ASN A 428 31.97 34.14 -0.25
C ASN A 428 33.37 33.64 -0.65
N ILE A 429 33.75 32.44 -0.21
CA ILE A 429 35.03 31.85 -0.57
C ILE A 429 35.09 31.53 -2.05
N LYS A 430 34.01 30.99 -2.64
CA LYS A 430 33.95 30.77 -4.09
C LYS A 430 34.17 32.05 -4.87
N GLN A 431 33.50 33.16 -4.49
CA GLN A 431 33.70 34.49 -5.12
C GLN A 431 35.11 34.99 -4.95
N THR A 432 35.71 34.87 -3.74
CA THR A 432 37.08 35.33 -3.45
C THR A 432 38.12 34.54 -4.24
N CYS A 433 37.88 33.24 -4.46
CA CYS A 433 38.79 32.33 -5.14
C CYS A 433 38.63 32.26 -6.65
N ASP A 434 37.65 32.93 -7.21
CA ASP A 434 37.43 32.96 -8.66
C ASP A 434 38.60 33.72 -9.35
N GLY A 435 39.38 32.94 -10.14
CA GLY A 435 40.59 33.45 -10.79
C GLY A 435 41.83 33.64 -9.89
N ALA A 436 41.76 33.29 -8.57
CA ALA A 436 42.89 33.37 -7.63
C ALA A 436 43.79 32.14 -7.70
N PRO A 437 45.08 32.26 -7.28
CA PRO A 437 45.98 31.10 -7.11
C PRO A 437 45.38 30.06 -6.13
N LYS A 438 45.53 28.78 -6.45
CA LYS A 438 45.00 27.65 -5.65
C LYS A 438 45.85 27.40 -4.40
N GLU A 439 46.07 28.42 -3.60
CA GLU A 439 46.88 28.39 -2.38
C GLU A 439 46.11 28.97 -1.19
N GLY A 440 46.50 28.64 0.04
CA GLY A 440 45.89 29.14 1.25
C GLY A 440 44.39 28.82 1.35
N LEU A 441 43.56 29.85 1.50
CA LEU A 441 42.09 29.69 1.57
C LEU A 441 41.49 29.12 0.29
N CYS A 442 42.13 29.34 -0.86
CA CYS A 442 41.68 28.88 -2.17
C CYS A 442 42.26 27.51 -2.55
N ALA A 443 42.98 26.85 -1.64
CA ALA A 443 43.44 25.49 -1.83
C ALA A 443 42.26 24.52 -1.96
N GLU A 444 42.37 23.56 -2.87
CA GLU A 444 41.28 22.62 -3.21
C GLU A 444 40.78 21.84 -1.98
N ASN A 445 41.66 21.41 -1.09
CA ASN A 445 41.32 20.75 0.17
C ASN A 445 40.48 21.63 1.12
N GLN A 446 40.70 22.96 1.14
CA GLN A 446 39.92 23.89 1.95
C GLN A 446 38.52 24.09 1.38
N ILE A 447 38.42 24.24 0.08
CA ILE A 447 37.13 24.36 -0.63
C ILE A 447 36.32 23.08 -0.44
N ASN A 448 36.95 21.90 -0.57
CA ASN A 448 36.28 20.60 -0.38
C ASN A 448 35.79 20.43 1.06
N ASN A 449 36.58 20.82 2.07
CA ASN A 449 36.19 20.77 3.49
C ASN A 449 34.95 21.68 3.76
N LEU A 450 34.93 22.88 3.18
CA LEU A 450 33.80 23.80 3.32
C LEU A 450 32.53 23.27 2.64
N ASN A 451 32.64 22.69 1.44
CA ASN A 451 31.54 22.06 0.75
C ASN A 451 31.01 20.85 1.54
N GLU A 452 31.89 20.07 2.14
CA GLU A 452 31.50 18.97 3.02
C GLU A 452 30.76 19.47 4.26
N LYS A 453 31.22 20.54 4.91
CA LYS A 453 30.53 21.15 6.06
C LYS A 453 29.15 21.69 5.67
N LYS A 454 29.05 22.38 4.53
CA LYS A 454 27.76 22.84 3.99
C LYS A 454 26.82 21.68 3.75
N LEU A 455 27.28 20.61 3.08
CA LEU A 455 26.48 19.43 2.80
C LEU A 455 26.02 18.71 4.08
N LYS A 456 26.88 18.60 5.10
CA LYS A 456 26.51 18.03 6.41
C LYS A 456 25.42 18.87 7.09
N ALA A 457 25.53 20.20 7.08
CA ALA A 457 24.52 21.09 7.66
C ALA A 457 23.20 21.01 6.89
N GLU A 458 23.23 20.97 5.56
CA GLU A 458 22.06 20.79 4.71
C GLU A 458 21.33 19.47 4.99
N ASN A 459 22.08 18.37 5.07
CA ASN A 459 21.51 17.06 5.35
C ASN A 459 20.91 16.98 6.76
N ALA A 460 21.54 17.58 7.74
CA ALA A 460 21.01 17.66 9.10
C ALA A 460 19.69 18.46 9.16
N LEU A 461 19.62 19.59 8.46
CA LEU A 461 18.42 20.39 8.37
C LEU A 461 17.29 19.62 7.66
N LYS A 462 17.56 19.02 6.52
CA LYS A 462 16.58 18.22 5.76
C LYS A 462 16.05 17.05 6.58
N PHE A 463 16.92 16.33 7.27
CA PHE A 463 16.52 15.21 8.14
C PHE A 463 15.62 15.67 9.29
N THR A 464 16.00 16.73 9.99
CA THR A 464 15.23 17.22 11.14
C THR A 464 13.89 17.84 10.70
N LEU A 465 13.88 18.55 9.57
CA LEU A 465 12.65 19.12 9.00
C LEU A 465 11.67 18.02 8.53
N LYS A 466 12.20 16.93 7.98
CA LYS A 466 11.39 15.74 7.67
C LYS A 466 10.78 15.15 8.95
N TYR A 467 11.59 14.92 9.97
CA TYR A 467 11.12 14.36 11.24
C TYR A 467 10.09 15.27 11.95
N TYR A 468 10.29 16.60 11.85
CA TYR A 468 9.31 17.57 12.31
C TYR A 468 7.97 17.43 11.58
N ALA A 469 8.01 17.32 10.24
CA ALA A 469 6.84 17.15 9.42
C ALA A 469 6.10 15.83 9.75
N ASP A 470 6.84 14.74 9.92
CA ASP A 470 6.27 13.44 10.30
C ASP A 470 5.57 13.52 11.67
N THR A 471 6.22 14.13 12.67
CA THR A 471 5.62 14.34 14.00
C THR A 471 4.34 15.15 13.93
N LEU A 472 4.28 16.17 13.07
CA LEU A 472 3.08 17.00 12.89
C LEU A 472 1.94 16.20 12.25
N VAL A 473 2.22 15.46 11.18
CA VAL A 473 1.24 14.62 10.47
C VAL A 473 0.72 13.50 11.36
N ASP A 474 1.61 12.82 12.09
CA ASP A 474 1.23 11.75 13.03
C ASP A 474 0.30 12.28 14.12
N ASN A 475 0.63 13.42 14.73
CA ASN A 475 -0.22 14.03 15.75
C ASN A 475 -1.60 14.43 15.22
N ALA A 476 -1.67 14.97 14.01
CA ALA A 476 -2.92 15.31 13.35
C ALA A 476 -3.78 14.07 13.06
N THR A 477 -3.15 12.93 12.79
CA THR A 477 -3.82 11.66 12.51
C THR A 477 -4.28 10.95 13.78
N LEU A 478 -3.45 10.97 14.83
CA LEU A 478 -3.69 10.22 16.06
C LEU A 478 -4.67 10.90 17.02
N TYR A 479 -4.74 12.23 17.03
CA TYR A 479 -5.49 12.98 18.04
C TYR A 479 -6.47 13.98 17.42
N ASN A 480 -7.64 14.07 18.01
CA ASN A 480 -8.65 15.07 17.63
C ASN A 480 -8.15 16.49 17.92
N ALA A 481 -8.33 17.42 16.97
CA ALA A 481 -7.87 18.80 17.05
C ALA A 481 -8.35 19.52 18.33
N SER A 482 -9.62 19.34 18.73
CA SER A 482 -10.18 19.97 19.93
C SER A 482 -9.56 19.45 21.23
N THR A 483 -9.08 18.20 21.25
CA THR A 483 -8.36 17.62 22.38
C THR A 483 -6.92 18.16 22.45
N ILE A 484 -6.25 18.26 21.30
CA ILE A 484 -4.92 18.86 21.21
C ILE A 484 -4.96 20.32 21.70
N GLU A 485 -5.91 21.12 21.21
CA GLU A 485 -6.06 22.54 21.58
C GLU A 485 -6.12 22.77 23.09
N LYS A 486 -6.92 21.96 23.79
CA LYS A 486 -6.98 22.00 25.26
C LYS A 486 -5.63 21.74 25.91
N GLN A 487 -4.88 20.78 25.39
CA GLN A 487 -3.58 20.41 25.95
C GLN A 487 -2.48 21.42 25.59
N VAL A 488 -2.63 22.18 24.51
CA VAL A 488 -1.71 23.29 24.17
C VAL A 488 -1.66 24.31 25.28
N GLU A 489 -2.82 24.84 25.72
CA GLU A 489 -2.88 25.85 26.76
C GLU A 489 -2.32 25.34 28.08
N ILE A 490 -2.66 24.11 28.48
CA ILE A 490 -2.11 23.49 29.71
C ILE A 490 -0.58 23.36 29.62
N THR A 491 -0.06 22.94 28.47
CA THR A 491 1.37 22.73 28.27
C THR A 491 2.14 24.05 28.27
N LYS A 492 1.59 25.08 27.63
CA LYS A 492 2.15 26.44 27.62
C LYS A 492 2.23 27.02 29.03
N GLN A 493 1.14 27.00 29.78
CA GLN A 493 1.10 27.48 31.15
C GLN A 493 2.12 26.79 32.05
N ARG A 494 2.27 25.45 31.94
CA ARG A 494 3.27 24.69 32.70
C ARG A 494 4.71 25.09 32.36
N LEU A 495 5.00 25.46 31.10
CA LEU A 495 6.31 25.95 30.69
C LEU A 495 6.56 27.37 31.14
N GLN A 496 5.57 28.26 31.04
CA GLN A 496 5.68 29.65 31.53
C GLN A 496 5.90 29.71 33.03
N ASN A 497 5.21 28.86 33.81
CA ASN A 497 5.43 28.75 35.26
C ASN A 497 6.86 28.26 35.63
N ARG A 498 7.60 27.70 34.67
CA ARG A 498 9.00 27.27 34.80
C ARG A 498 9.96 28.23 34.10
N GLU A 499 9.52 29.44 33.79
CA GLU A 499 10.30 30.49 33.10
C GLU A 499 10.81 30.06 31.70
N LYS A 500 10.19 29.05 31.05
CA LYS A 500 10.55 28.57 29.72
C LYS A 500 9.65 29.18 28.63
N ASN A 501 9.64 30.51 28.56
CA ASN A 501 8.74 31.26 27.66
C ASN A 501 9.00 30.96 26.19
N ASN A 502 10.24 30.86 25.75
CA ASN A 502 10.60 30.53 24.38
C ASN A 502 10.04 29.16 23.96
N ALA A 503 10.17 28.15 24.83
CA ALA A 503 9.60 26.83 24.55
C ALA A 503 8.08 26.86 24.40
N ALA A 504 7.39 27.69 25.17
CA ALA A 504 5.93 27.87 25.06
C ALA A 504 5.55 28.53 23.72
N GLN A 505 6.35 29.46 23.21
CA GLN A 505 6.13 30.09 21.91
C GLN A 505 6.34 29.10 20.75
N PHE A 506 7.34 28.23 20.81
CA PHE A 506 7.55 27.17 19.81
C PHE A 506 6.40 26.14 19.81
N ILE A 507 5.84 25.81 20.97
CA ILE A 507 4.62 24.98 21.04
C ILE A 507 3.44 25.68 20.39
N GLN A 508 3.29 26.99 20.57
CA GLN A 508 2.23 27.75 19.93
C GLN A 508 2.38 27.72 18.41
N SER A 509 3.59 27.97 17.88
CA SER A 509 3.86 27.90 16.45
C SER A 509 3.62 26.50 15.88
N TYR A 510 4.02 25.45 16.59
CA TYR A 510 3.73 24.07 16.21
C TYR A 510 2.23 23.78 16.14
N TRP A 511 1.44 24.24 17.13
CA TRP A 511 -0.01 24.08 17.14
C TRP A 511 -0.69 24.81 15.97
N GLU A 512 -0.26 26.03 15.65
CA GLU A 512 -0.80 26.80 14.54
C GLU A 512 -0.60 26.07 13.19
N GLN A 513 0.58 25.50 13.00
CA GLN A 513 0.91 24.70 11.81
C GLN A 513 0.10 23.40 11.76
N LEU A 514 -0.03 22.69 12.88
CA LEU A 514 -0.84 21.48 13.00
C LEU A 514 -2.32 21.80 12.76
N SER A 515 -2.83 22.90 13.32
CA SER A 515 -4.20 23.35 13.11
C SER A 515 -4.47 23.72 11.64
N GLN A 516 -3.48 24.32 10.96
CA GLN A 516 -3.58 24.61 9.54
C GLN A 516 -3.57 23.32 8.72
N TYR A 517 -2.68 22.39 9.03
CA TYR A 517 -2.64 21.07 8.38
C TYR A 517 -3.95 20.31 8.56
N ASN A 518 -4.58 20.35 9.74
CA ASN A 518 -5.91 19.75 9.97
C ASN A 518 -7.02 20.35 9.09
N LYS A 519 -6.85 21.57 8.59
CA LYS A 519 -7.84 22.25 7.72
C LYS A 519 -7.65 21.96 6.25
N ASP A 520 -6.39 21.86 5.79
CA ASP A 520 -6.07 21.81 4.36
C ASP A 520 -5.34 20.53 3.93
N GLY A 521 -4.92 19.68 4.88
CA GLY A 521 -4.19 18.44 4.60
C GLY A 521 -2.86 18.62 3.87
N LYS A 522 -2.36 19.84 3.74
CA LYS A 522 -1.18 20.15 2.94
C LYS A 522 0.11 20.06 3.74
N VAL A 523 1.03 19.21 3.29
CA VAL A 523 2.40 19.16 3.79
C VAL A 523 3.21 20.27 3.13
N ASP A 524 3.60 21.29 3.91
CA ASP A 524 4.37 22.45 3.43
C ASP A 524 5.57 22.73 4.35
N ARG A 525 6.65 21.97 4.15
CA ARG A 525 7.84 22.01 5.00
C ARG A 525 8.51 23.39 5.02
N ASP A 526 8.51 24.09 3.89
CA ASP A 526 9.11 25.41 3.77
C ASP A 526 8.31 26.48 4.52
N ALA A 527 6.98 26.45 4.42
CA ALA A 527 6.11 27.30 5.20
C ALA A 527 6.25 27.03 6.70
N TRP A 528 6.37 25.79 7.11
CA TRP A 528 6.55 25.39 8.50
C TRP A 528 7.91 25.86 9.05
N LEU A 529 8.99 25.68 8.30
CA LEU A 529 10.31 26.24 8.68
C LEU A 529 10.25 27.77 8.82
N LYS A 530 9.61 28.44 7.84
CA LYS A 530 9.43 29.90 7.88
C LYS A 530 8.66 30.35 9.13
N SER A 531 7.59 29.63 9.50
CA SER A 531 6.81 29.92 10.72
C SER A 531 7.64 29.71 11.98
N CYS A 532 8.42 28.64 12.08
CA CYS A 532 9.32 28.40 13.21
C CYS A 532 10.38 29.53 13.36
N ARG A 533 10.92 30.06 12.26
CA ARG A 533 11.86 31.21 12.26
C ARG A 533 11.26 32.51 12.80
N GLN A 534 9.93 32.67 12.76
CA GLN A 534 9.24 33.86 13.24
C GLN A 534 9.02 33.87 14.77
N VAL A 535 9.28 32.75 15.44
CA VAL A 535 9.23 32.65 16.90
C VAL A 535 10.39 33.47 17.49
N LYS A 536 10.07 34.45 18.34
CA LYS A 536 11.01 35.38 18.94
C LYS A 536 11.40 34.98 20.35
#